data_f1f0403342845283834e3f65636b5b11
#
_entry.id   f1f0403342845283834e3f65636b5b11
#
_cell.length_a   1.000
_cell.length_b   1.000
_cell.length_c   1.000
_cell.angle_alpha   90.00
_cell.angle_beta   90.00
_cell.angle_gamma   90.00
#
_symmetry.space_group_name_H-M   'P 1'
#
loop_
_entity.id
_entity.type
_entity.pdbx_description
1 polymer ?
#
loop_
_entity_poly.entity_id
_entity_poly.type
_entity_poly.pdbx_seq_one_letter_code
_entity_poly.pdbx_strand_id
1 'polypeptide(L)'
;GYRVNPYFIDRIEDVSGKVLFQAKPEQVCKPCDDTAIANEMIVTPPPPTELVGEGSQMTVIEPPQPITPIVSLPDYPIAKRIMSEKSSKQMANILRDVILHGTARSALKLGRSDIAGKTGTTNEAKDAWFAGFSPKMVAVSWVGFDKPSSLGRVEYGGFAALPLWTAFMKHALAGTPDRWIDGSSGDNSAPSTPRA
;
A
#
# COMPACT_ATOMS: atom_id res chain seq x y z
N GLY A 1 4.08 0.15 2.05
CA GLY A 1 4.67 0.89 3.18
C GLY A 1 4.38 2.38 3.18
N TYR A 2 3.42 2.83 2.38
CA TYR A 2 3.01 4.24 2.33
C TYR A 2 1.72 4.46 3.09
N ARG A 3 1.57 5.63 3.69
CA ARG A 3 0.33 6.09 4.27
C ARG A 3 -0.38 6.98 3.25
N VAL A 4 -1.61 6.65 2.91
CA VAL A 4 -2.50 7.49 2.12
C VAL A 4 -3.72 7.87 2.97
N ASN A 5 -4.22 9.08 2.81
CA ASN A 5 -5.44 9.50 3.47
C ASN A 5 -6.63 9.04 2.62
N PRO A 6 -7.57 8.26 3.20
CA PRO A 6 -8.76 7.85 2.47
C PRO A 6 -9.67 9.06 2.18
N TYR A 7 -10.32 9.05 1.05
CA TYR A 7 -11.34 10.03 0.66
C TYR A 7 -12.52 9.30 0.03
N PHE A 8 -13.69 9.91 0.05
CA PHE A 8 -14.93 9.32 -0.47
C PHE A 8 -15.72 10.29 -1.36
N ILE A 9 -15.32 11.57 -1.43
CA ILE A 9 -15.86 12.54 -2.39
C ILE A 9 -14.78 12.79 -3.42
N ASP A 10 -14.98 12.30 -4.64
CA ASP A 10 -14.03 12.50 -5.73
C ASP A 10 -14.24 13.84 -6.41
N ARG A 11 -15.51 14.18 -6.71
CA ARG A 11 -15.85 15.37 -7.47
C ARG A 11 -17.20 15.94 -7.06
N ILE A 12 -17.33 17.25 -7.06
CA ILE A 12 -18.59 17.97 -6.87
C ILE A 12 -18.77 18.91 -8.06
N GLU A 13 -19.93 18.86 -8.70
CA GLU A 13 -20.31 19.73 -9.81
C GLU A 13 -21.60 20.49 -9.48
N ASP A 14 -21.75 21.66 -10.07
CA ASP A 14 -23.04 22.36 -10.06
C ASP A 14 -23.96 21.80 -11.16
N VAL A 15 -25.20 22.32 -11.21
CA VAL A 15 -26.22 21.90 -12.19
C VAL A 15 -25.84 22.20 -13.64
N SER A 16 -24.83 23.04 -13.87
CA SER A 16 -24.32 23.37 -15.20
C SER A 16 -23.15 22.47 -15.62
N GLY A 17 -22.70 21.57 -14.76
CA GLY A 17 -21.52 20.71 -14.97
C GLY A 17 -20.19 21.40 -14.64
N LYS A 18 -20.21 22.58 -14.01
CA LYS A 18 -19.00 23.25 -13.55
C LYS A 18 -18.46 22.54 -12.31
N VAL A 19 -17.19 22.17 -12.35
CA VAL A 19 -16.51 21.53 -11.20
C VAL A 19 -16.33 22.56 -10.08
N LEU A 20 -16.93 22.28 -8.93
CA LEU A 20 -16.80 23.06 -7.70
C LEU A 20 -15.69 22.52 -6.80
N PHE A 21 -15.48 21.21 -6.84
CA PHE A 21 -14.46 20.51 -6.08
C PHE A 21 -13.97 19.29 -6.86
N GLN A 22 -12.66 19.07 -6.82
CA GLN A 22 -12.03 17.85 -7.31
C GLN A 22 -11.03 17.37 -6.27
N ALA A 23 -11.16 16.12 -5.83
CA ALA A 23 -10.21 15.50 -4.91
C ALA A 23 -8.83 15.41 -5.56
N LYS A 24 -7.81 15.67 -4.76
CA LYS A 24 -6.39 15.44 -5.11
C LYS A 24 -5.81 14.41 -4.14
N PRO A 25 -6.08 13.11 -4.34
CA PRO A 25 -5.62 12.07 -3.43
C PRO A 25 -4.09 11.99 -3.43
N GLU A 26 -3.53 11.66 -2.27
CA GLU A 26 -2.11 11.33 -2.15
C GLU A 26 -1.79 10.08 -2.97
N GLN A 27 -0.70 10.13 -3.73
CA GLN A 27 -0.24 9.03 -4.57
C GLN A 27 1.15 8.55 -4.16
N VAL A 28 1.41 7.28 -4.37
CA VAL A 28 2.72 6.67 -4.12
C VAL A 28 3.67 7.05 -5.25
N CYS A 29 4.77 7.69 -4.91
CA CYS A 29 5.86 7.99 -5.84
C CYS A 29 7.12 7.25 -5.39
N LYS A 30 7.37 6.04 -5.92
CA LYS A 30 8.58 5.27 -5.58
C LYS A 30 9.88 5.99 -5.96
N PRO A 31 10.00 6.64 -7.14
CA PRO A 31 11.21 7.40 -7.47
C PRO A 31 11.46 8.60 -6.55
N CYS A 32 10.39 9.12 -5.89
CA CYS A 32 10.54 10.27 -4.99
C CYS A 32 11.20 9.89 -3.65
N ASP A 33 11.22 8.62 -3.26
CA ASP A 33 11.92 8.16 -2.06
C ASP A 33 13.43 8.34 -2.17
N ASP A 34 13.97 8.13 -3.38
CA ASP A 34 15.41 8.24 -3.65
C ASP A 34 15.85 9.71 -3.78
N THR A 35 14.96 10.59 -4.24
CA THR A 35 15.22 12.04 -4.36
C THR A 35 15.18 12.76 -3.00
N ALA A 36 14.46 12.25 -2.02
CA ALA A 36 14.49 12.77 -0.65
C ALA A 36 15.88 12.60 -0.02
N ILE A 37 16.59 11.53 -0.37
CA ILE A 37 17.97 11.28 0.05
C ILE A 37 18.95 12.25 -0.67
N ALA A 38 18.71 12.56 -1.93
CA ALA A 38 19.54 13.46 -2.70
C ALA A 38 19.46 14.92 -2.21
N ASN A 39 18.32 15.36 -1.65
CA ASN A 39 18.18 16.70 -1.07
C ASN A 39 18.87 16.86 0.30
N GLU A 40 19.19 15.78 1.03
CA GLU A 40 20.07 15.82 2.20
C GLU A 40 21.55 15.82 1.82
N MET A 41 21.90 15.48 0.58
CA MET A 41 23.25 15.48 0.03
C MET A 41 23.50 16.70 -0.87
N ILE A 42 22.95 17.88 -0.57
CA ILE A 42 23.47 19.12 -1.12
C ILE A 42 24.81 19.37 -0.42
N VAL A 43 25.82 18.68 -0.88
CA VAL A 43 27.22 19.05 -0.62
C VAL A 43 27.36 20.44 -1.23
N THR A 44 27.45 21.48 -0.39
CA THR A 44 27.90 22.78 -0.83
C THR A 44 29.22 22.57 -1.58
N PRO A 45 29.37 23.10 -2.81
CA PRO A 45 30.63 22.98 -3.52
C PRO A 45 31.73 23.59 -2.62
N PRO A 46 32.93 22.99 -2.55
CA PRO A 46 34.02 23.55 -1.79
C PRO A 46 34.25 24.97 -2.28
N PRO A 47 34.61 25.91 -1.35
CA PRO A 47 34.91 27.25 -1.75
C PRO A 47 36.02 27.26 -2.81
N PRO A 48 35.99 28.19 -3.78
CA PRO A 48 37.00 28.25 -4.81
C PRO A 48 38.38 28.31 -4.17
N THR A 49 39.23 27.34 -4.48
CA THR A 49 40.60 27.30 -4.03
C THR A 49 41.33 28.45 -4.72
N GLU A 50 41.78 29.47 -3.96
CA GLU A 50 42.68 30.50 -4.47
C GLU A 50 43.97 29.81 -4.94
N LEU A 51 44.20 29.86 -6.24
CA LEU A 51 45.45 29.39 -6.83
C LEU A 51 46.50 30.51 -6.68
N VAL A 52 47.39 30.35 -5.74
CA VAL A 52 48.68 31.07 -5.72
C VAL A 52 49.67 30.23 -6.53
N GLY A 53 50.05 30.71 -7.70
CA GLY A 53 51.04 30.04 -8.52
C GLY A 53 51.40 30.88 -9.74
N GLU A 54 52.63 31.40 -9.75
CA GLU A 54 53.24 32.13 -10.87
C GLU A 54 53.46 31.21 -12.10
N GLY A 55 52.98 31.69 -13.23
CA GLY A 55 53.53 31.40 -14.58
C GLY A 55 53.31 30.02 -15.13
N SER A 56 52.23 29.81 -15.92
CA SER A 56 52.19 29.12 -17.21
C SER A 56 50.75 28.76 -17.58
N GLN A 57 50.35 29.14 -18.78
CA GLN A 57 49.13 28.79 -19.52
C GLN A 57 47.91 28.26 -18.73
N MET A 58 46.99 29.15 -18.51
CA MET A 58 45.67 28.85 -17.95
C MET A 58 44.88 28.01 -18.95
N THR A 59 44.75 26.71 -18.71
CA THR A 59 43.65 25.93 -19.21
C THR A 59 42.46 26.19 -18.27
N VAL A 60 41.46 26.91 -18.72
CA VAL A 60 40.19 27.06 -18.03
C VAL A 60 39.56 25.68 -18.00
N ILE A 61 39.65 25.00 -16.86
CA ILE A 61 38.84 23.80 -16.61
C ILE A 61 37.46 24.35 -16.29
N GLU A 62 36.56 24.23 -17.26
CA GLU A 62 35.15 24.54 -17.07
C GLU A 62 34.63 23.68 -15.89
N PRO A 63 34.04 24.28 -14.82
CA PRO A 63 33.54 23.47 -13.72
C PRO A 63 32.54 22.47 -14.24
N PRO A 64 32.53 21.22 -13.75
CA PRO A 64 31.58 20.22 -14.17
C PRO A 64 30.18 20.80 -13.97
N GLN A 65 29.40 20.88 -15.06
CA GLN A 65 28.02 21.30 -15.05
C GLN A 65 27.28 20.44 -14.02
N PRO A 66 26.56 21.03 -13.05
CA PRO A 66 25.79 20.24 -12.12
C PRO A 66 24.77 19.43 -12.91
N ILE A 67 24.93 18.11 -12.94
CA ILE A 67 23.97 17.19 -13.51
C ILE A 67 22.78 17.20 -12.53
N THR A 68 21.90 18.17 -12.70
CA THR A 68 20.61 18.13 -12.02
C THR A 68 19.76 17.09 -12.74
N PRO A 69 19.47 15.94 -12.14
CA PRO A 69 18.39 15.13 -12.65
C PRO A 69 17.12 15.98 -12.56
N ILE A 70 16.57 16.39 -13.69
CA ILE A 70 15.26 17.05 -13.75
C ILE A 70 14.23 15.96 -13.48
N VAL A 71 14.10 15.55 -12.22
CA VAL A 71 12.94 14.81 -11.75
C VAL A 71 11.87 15.87 -11.54
N SER A 72 11.02 16.09 -12.53
CA SER A 72 9.83 16.90 -12.35
C SER A 72 8.99 16.24 -11.25
N LEU A 73 8.84 16.93 -10.12
CA LEU A 73 7.94 16.47 -9.06
C LEU A 73 6.53 16.33 -9.65
N PRO A 74 5.83 15.23 -9.34
CA PRO A 74 4.48 15.02 -9.81
C PRO A 74 3.54 16.12 -9.30
N ASP A 75 2.56 16.52 -10.13
CA ASP A 75 1.54 17.53 -9.80
C ASP A 75 0.42 16.95 -8.92
N TYR A 76 0.76 16.13 -7.96
CA TYR A 76 -0.15 15.57 -6.97
C TYR A 76 0.53 15.44 -5.60
N PRO A 77 -0.23 15.44 -4.48
CA PRO A 77 0.31 15.21 -3.14
C PRO A 77 0.97 13.82 -3.06
N ILE A 78 2.19 13.78 -2.53
CA ILE A 78 2.95 12.53 -2.43
C ILE A 78 2.68 11.87 -1.08
N ALA A 79 2.30 10.59 -1.12
CA ALA A 79 2.09 9.78 0.05
C ALA A 79 3.40 9.54 0.81
N LYS A 80 3.39 9.76 2.12
CA LYS A 80 4.56 9.56 2.98
C LYS A 80 4.83 8.07 3.20
N ARG A 81 6.07 7.65 2.98
CA ARG A 81 6.52 6.33 3.41
C ARG A 81 6.64 6.28 4.93
N ILE A 82 5.96 5.34 5.58
CA ILE A 82 5.95 5.14 7.03
C ILE A 82 6.51 3.78 7.45
N MET A 83 6.74 2.89 6.50
CA MET A 83 7.26 1.54 6.74
C MET A 83 8.18 1.14 5.58
N SER A 84 9.26 0.42 5.87
CA SER A 84 10.14 -0.10 4.81
C SER A 84 9.37 -1.05 3.87
N GLU A 85 9.77 -1.12 2.61
CA GLU A 85 9.18 -2.04 1.65
C GLU A 85 9.27 -3.50 2.14
N LYS A 86 10.42 -3.88 2.71
CA LYS A 86 10.63 -5.21 3.28
C LYS A 86 9.63 -5.52 4.38
N SER A 87 9.46 -4.63 5.35
CA SER A 87 8.51 -4.83 6.46
C SER A 87 7.06 -4.88 5.97
N SER A 88 6.71 -4.03 4.99
CA SER A 88 5.38 -4.03 4.38
C SER A 88 5.07 -5.36 3.68
N LYS A 89 6.02 -5.88 2.88
CA LYS A 89 5.88 -7.19 2.23
C LYS A 89 5.77 -8.34 3.24
N GLN A 90 6.59 -8.32 4.30
CA GLN A 90 6.51 -9.32 5.36
C GLN A 90 5.15 -9.31 6.05
N MET A 91 4.63 -8.14 6.41
CA MET A 91 3.31 -8.02 7.03
C MET A 91 2.20 -8.52 6.11
N ALA A 92 2.24 -8.17 4.82
CA ALA A 92 1.28 -8.65 3.85
C ALA A 92 1.31 -10.18 3.73
N ASN A 93 2.48 -10.81 3.74
CA ASN A 93 2.62 -12.27 3.71
C ASN A 93 2.06 -12.91 4.99
N ILE A 94 2.32 -12.34 6.17
CA ILE A 94 1.72 -12.81 7.44
C ILE A 94 0.19 -12.75 7.36
N LEU A 95 -0.38 -11.68 6.81
CA LEU A 95 -1.83 -11.56 6.63
C LEU A 95 -2.38 -12.54 5.57
N ARG A 96 -1.57 -12.89 4.56
CA ARG A 96 -1.92 -13.96 3.60
C ARG A 96 -1.94 -15.32 4.27
N ASP A 97 -1.02 -15.60 5.18
CA ASP A 97 -0.98 -16.85 5.93
C ASP A 97 -2.22 -17.07 6.80
N VAL A 98 -2.88 -16.02 7.26
CA VAL A 98 -4.18 -16.12 7.95
C VAL A 98 -5.23 -16.77 7.06
N ILE A 99 -5.19 -16.53 5.75
CA ILE A 99 -6.07 -17.17 4.77
C ILE A 99 -5.58 -18.59 4.43
N LEU A 100 -4.27 -18.77 4.22
CA LEU A 100 -3.74 -20.07 3.82
C LEU A 100 -3.82 -21.12 4.94
N HIS A 101 -3.52 -20.73 6.16
CA HIS A 101 -3.30 -21.64 7.30
C HIS A 101 -4.10 -21.29 8.56
N GLY A 102 -4.67 -20.07 8.62
CA GLY A 102 -5.26 -19.50 9.83
C GLY A 102 -6.79 -19.49 9.86
N THR A 103 -7.33 -18.51 10.58
CA THR A 103 -8.76 -18.37 10.90
C THR A 103 -9.64 -17.99 9.70
N ALA A 104 -9.06 -17.63 8.56
CA ALA A 104 -9.79 -17.19 7.37
C ALA A 104 -9.69 -18.19 6.19
N ARG A 105 -9.40 -19.45 6.44
CA ARG A 105 -9.25 -20.49 5.38
C ARG A 105 -10.46 -20.64 4.47
N SER A 106 -11.67 -20.33 4.94
CA SER A 106 -12.85 -20.39 4.09
C SER A 106 -12.83 -19.38 2.93
N ALA A 107 -12.01 -18.34 2.98
CA ALA A 107 -11.77 -17.43 1.86
C ALA A 107 -11.09 -18.10 0.65
N LEU A 108 -10.40 -19.24 0.83
CA LEU A 108 -9.82 -20.01 -0.26
C LEU A 108 -10.87 -20.49 -1.29
N LYS A 109 -12.15 -20.56 -0.89
CA LYS A 109 -13.27 -20.85 -1.81
C LYS A 109 -13.39 -19.81 -2.93
N LEU A 110 -12.80 -18.62 -2.76
CA LEU A 110 -12.74 -17.60 -3.80
C LEU A 110 -11.86 -18.03 -5.00
N GLY A 111 -10.98 -19.02 -4.82
CA GLY A 111 -10.08 -19.52 -5.86
C GLY A 111 -8.96 -18.55 -6.22
N ARG A 112 -8.62 -17.62 -5.31
CA ARG A 112 -7.57 -16.60 -5.51
C ARG A 112 -6.44 -16.78 -4.50
N SER A 113 -5.24 -16.47 -4.95
CA SER A 113 -4.02 -16.54 -4.15
C SER A 113 -3.48 -15.15 -3.75
N ASP A 114 -4.04 -14.09 -4.33
CA ASP A 114 -3.64 -12.70 -4.14
C ASP A 114 -4.48 -11.97 -3.08
N ILE A 115 -5.05 -12.69 -2.14
CA ILE A 115 -5.87 -12.16 -1.06
C ILE A 115 -5.20 -12.36 0.30
N ALA A 116 -5.38 -11.39 1.18
CA ALA A 116 -4.89 -11.40 2.54
C ALA A 116 -5.89 -10.73 3.48
N GLY A 117 -5.80 -10.98 4.77
CA GLY A 117 -6.71 -10.34 5.72
C GLY A 117 -6.64 -10.92 7.12
N LYS A 118 -7.50 -10.36 8.00
CA LYS A 118 -7.57 -10.75 9.40
C LYS A 118 -9.01 -10.72 9.90
N THR A 119 -9.39 -11.75 10.63
CA THR A 119 -10.64 -11.81 11.39
C THR A 119 -10.54 -10.96 12.66
N GLY A 120 -11.64 -10.34 13.06
CA GLY A 120 -11.81 -9.68 14.33
C GLY A 120 -13.10 -10.16 15.00
N THR A 121 -13.07 -10.28 16.33
CA THR A 121 -14.23 -10.62 17.14
C THR A 121 -14.11 -9.92 18.47
N THR A 122 -15.12 -9.18 18.86
CA THR A 122 -15.16 -8.56 20.20
C THR A 122 -15.49 -9.59 21.28
N ASN A 123 -15.23 -9.24 22.54
CA ASN A 123 -15.60 -10.07 23.66
C ASN A 123 -17.11 -10.39 23.61
N GLU A 124 -17.47 -11.60 24.01
CA GLU A 124 -18.85 -12.12 24.00
C GLU A 124 -19.46 -12.21 22.59
N ALA A 125 -18.62 -12.19 21.52
CA ALA A 125 -19.07 -12.23 20.11
C ALA A 125 -20.17 -11.20 19.82
N LYS A 126 -20.01 -9.96 20.25
CA LYS A 126 -20.95 -8.86 19.96
C LYS A 126 -20.76 -8.29 18.56
N ASP A 127 -19.52 -8.29 18.08
CA ASP A 127 -19.15 -7.85 16.74
C ASP A 127 -18.24 -8.87 16.08
N ALA A 128 -18.54 -9.17 14.84
CA ALA A 128 -17.74 -10.00 13.97
C ALA A 128 -17.20 -9.16 12.82
N TRP A 129 -15.88 -9.19 12.60
CA TRP A 129 -15.18 -8.40 11.59
C TRP A 129 -14.35 -9.28 10.69
N PHE A 130 -14.24 -8.89 9.45
CA PHE A 130 -13.17 -9.32 8.58
C PHE A 130 -12.64 -8.15 7.77
N ALA A 131 -11.37 -7.82 7.94
CA ALA A 131 -10.66 -6.83 7.14
C ALA A 131 -9.70 -7.56 6.20
N GLY A 132 -9.87 -7.38 4.90
CA GLY A 132 -9.04 -8.06 3.92
C GLY A 132 -8.80 -7.23 2.66
N PHE A 133 -7.81 -7.65 1.89
CA PHE A 133 -7.39 -6.93 0.70
C PHE A 133 -6.85 -7.87 -0.38
N SER A 134 -6.81 -7.35 -1.59
CA SER A 134 -5.98 -7.78 -2.70
C SER A 134 -5.10 -6.59 -3.15
N PRO A 135 -4.15 -6.75 -4.06
CA PRO A 135 -3.40 -5.61 -4.61
C PRO A 135 -4.27 -4.53 -5.28
N LYS A 136 -5.52 -4.83 -5.58
CA LYS A 136 -6.48 -3.95 -6.28
C LYS A 136 -7.53 -3.34 -5.37
N MET A 137 -7.88 -4.01 -4.25
CA MET A 137 -9.06 -3.68 -3.47
C MET A 137 -8.83 -3.94 -1.99
N VAL A 138 -9.30 -3.05 -1.15
CA VAL A 138 -9.45 -3.26 0.30
C VAL A 138 -10.92 -3.26 0.62
N ALA A 139 -11.36 -4.23 1.42
CA ALA A 139 -12.74 -4.30 1.89
C ALA A 139 -12.77 -4.74 3.37
N VAL A 140 -13.75 -4.22 4.08
CA VAL A 140 -14.04 -4.60 5.47
C VAL A 140 -15.49 -5.01 5.54
N SER A 141 -15.76 -6.15 6.16
CA SER A 141 -17.13 -6.58 6.50
C SER A 141 -17.30 -6.62 8.01
N TRP A 142 -18.48 -6.24 8.44
CA TRP A 142 -18.89 -6.21 9.83
C TRP A 142 -20.30 -6.78 9.98
N VAL A 143 -20.49 -7.51 11.06
CA VAL A 143 -21.79 -7.99 11.51
C VAL A 143 -21.91 -7.68 13.00
N GLY A 144 -22.98 -7.03 13.36
CA GLY A 144 -23.25 -6.60 14.74
C GLY A 144 -24.65 -6.03 14.88
N PHE A 145 -25.03 -5.73 16.11
CA PHE A 145 -26.28 -5.03 16.42
C PHE A 145 -26.00 -3.58 16.81
N ASP A 146 -26.91 -2.66 16.48
CA ASP A 146 -26.83 -1.25 16.89
C ASP A 146 -26.74 -1.09 18.42
N LYS A 147 -27.43 -1.94 19.15
CA LYS A 147 -27.26 -2.10 20.61
C LYS A 147 -26.42 -3.36 20.83
N PRO A 148 -25.18 -3.23 21.32
CA PRO A 148 -24.27 -4.36 21.45
C PRO A 148 -24.88 -5.52 22.23
N SER A 149 -25.12 -6.65 21.55
CA SER A 149 -25.56 -7.91 22.14
C SER A 149 -24.87 -9.06 21.44
N SER A 150 -24.78 -10.22 22.10
CA SER A 150 -24.09 -11.37 21.53
C SER A 150 -24.76 -11.83 20.23
N LEU A 151 -23.96 -12.07 19.20
CA LEU A 151 -24.39 -12.66 17.93
C LEU A 151 -24.66 -14.17 18.05
N GLY A 152 -24.14 -14.80 19.12
CA GLY A 152 -24.25 -16.24 19.32
C GLY A 152 -22.91 -16.89 19.63
N ARG A 153 -22.95 -18.18 19.97
CA ARG A 153 -21.76 -18.90 20.49
C ARG A 153 -20.68 -19.19 19.43
N VAL A 154 -21.03 -19.16 18.13
CA VAL A 154 -20.14 -19.50 17.01
C VAL A 154 -20.03 -18.38 15.96
N GLU A 155 -20.60 -17.21 16.24
CA GLU A 155 -20.68 -16.08 15.30
C GLU A 155 -19.46 -15.16 15.44
N TYR A 156 -18.26 -15.69 15.15
CA TYR A 156 -17.04 -14.89 15.10
C TYR A 156 -16.68 -14.48 13.67
N GLY A 157 -15.70 -13.62 13.51
CA GLY A 157 -15.33 -12.98 12.25
C GLY A 157 -15.15 -13.93 11.07
N GLY A 158 -14.61 -15.15 11.31
CA GLY A 158 -14.43 -16.16 10.27
C GLY A 158 -15.72 -16.83 9.80
N PHE A 159 -16.79 -16.77 10.59
CA PHE A 159 -18.09 -17.37 10.29
C PHE A 159 -19.15 -16.35 9.88
N ALA A 160 -19.27 -15.22 10.57
CA ALA A 160 -20.30 -14.25 10.28
C ALA A 160 -19.84 -13.20 9.25
N ALA A 161 -18.64 -12.63 9.38
CA ALA A 161 -18.18 -11.54 8.53
C ALA A 161 -17.45 -12.00 7.26
N LEU A 162 -16.60 -13.03 7.33
CA LEU A 162 -15.80 -13.49 6.20
C LEU A 162 -16.63 -13.95 4.98
N PRO A 163 -17.78 -14.62 5.11
CA PRO A 163 -18.61 -14.98 3.95
C PRO A 163 -19.10 -13.75 3.18
N LEU A 164 -19.47 -12.68 3.86
CA LEU A 164 -19.90 -11.42 3.24
C LEU A 164 -18.76 -10.79 2.45
N TRP A 165 -17.57 -10.71 3.05
CA TRP A 165 -16.37 -10.23 2.40
C TRP A 165 -16.03 -11.08 1.16
N THR A 166 -16.09 -12.39 1.27
CA THR A 166 -15.80 -13.33 0.16
C THR A 166 -16.79 -13.15 -0.99
N ALA A 167 -18.08 -13.00 -0.68
CA ALA A 167 -19.12 -12.76 -1.70
C ALA A 167 -18.88 -11.43 -2.43
N PHE A 168 -18.58 -10.35 -1.69
CA PHE A 168 -18.24 -9.06 -2.29
C PHE A 168 -16.99 -9.15 -3.18
N MET A 169 -15.89 -9.71 -2.67
CA MET A 169 -14.61 -9.78 -3.40
C MET A 169 -14.71 -10.67 -4.65
N LYS A 170 -15.58 -11.67 -4.66
CA LYS A 170 -15.85 -12.48 -5.85
C LYS A 170 -16.30 -11.63 -7.05
N HIS A 171 -17.15 -10.66 -6.80
CA HIS A 171 -17.63 -9.74 -7.83
C HIS A 171 -16.63 -8.61 -8.11
N ALA A 172 -16.06 -8.03 -7.07
CA ALA A 172 -15.16 -6.89 -7.19
C ALA A 172 -13.83 -7.24 -7.91
N LEU A 173 -13.37 -8.48 -7.79
CA LEU A 173 -12.16 -8.96 -8.44
C LEU A 173 -12.41 -9.74 -9.74
N ALA A 174 -13.66 -9.84 -10.20
CA ALA A 174 -13.97 -10.51 -11.45
C ALA A 174 -13.21 -9.88 -12.63
N GLY A 175 -12.56 -10.71 -13.45
CA GLY A 175 -11.76 -10.25 -14.59
C GLY A 175 -10.42 -9.60 -14.24
N THR A 176 -10.06 -9.48 -12.95
CA THR A 176 -8.74 -8.97 -12.56
C THR A 176 -7.71 -10.09 -12.51
N PRO A 177 -6.44 -9.83 -12.88
CA PRO A 177 -5.37 -10.81 -12.75
C PRO A 177 -5.16 -11.25 -11.30
N ASP A 178 -4.93 -12.54 -11.08
CA ASP A 178 -4.52 -13.10 -9.79
C ASP A 178 -3.00 -12.96 -9.65
N ARG A 179 -2.55 -11.87 -9.06
CA ARG A 179 -1.13 -11.54 -8.84
C ARG A 179 -0.93 -10.91 -7.49
N TRP A 180 0.00 -11.44 -6.73
CA TRP A 180 0.37 -10.91 -5.43
C TRP A 180 1.08 -9.54 -5.53
N ILE A 181 1.28 -8.87 -4.40
CA ILE A 181 1.88 -7.53 -4.32
C ILE A 181 3.31 -7.43 -4.85
N ASP A 182 4.04 -8.53 -4.96
CA ASP A 182 5.38 -8.62 -5.55
C ASP A 182 5.36 -8.96 -7.05
N GLY A 183 4.16 -9.11 -7.63
CA GLY A 183 3.97 -9.47 -9.02
C GLY A 183 3.99 -10.97 -9.31
N SER A 184 4.23 -11.81 -8.29
CA SER A 184 4.15 -13.27 -8.45
C SER A 184 2.73 -13.68 -8.81
N SER A 185 2.59 -14.55 -9.81
CA SER A 185 1.33 -15.21 -10.11
C SER A 185 1.04 -16.24 -9.03
N GLY A 186 -0.24 -16.40 -8.72
CA GLY A 186 -0.68 -17.31 -7.67
C GLY A 186 -0.43 -18.76 -7.97
N ASP A 187 0.79 -19.20 -7.74
CA ASP A 187 1.05 -20.62 -7.59
C ASP A 187 0.72 -21.01 -6.14
N ASN A 188 -0.31 -21.83 -5.96
CA ASN A 188 -0.74 -22.34 -4.66
C ASN A 188 0.25 -23.36 -4.04
N SER A 189 1.44 -23.50 -4.59
CA SER A 189 2.52 -24.26 -4.00
C SER A 189 3.12 -23.49 -2.82
N ALA A 190 2.60 -23.75 -1.63
CA ALA A 190 3.27 -23.37 -0.40
C ALA A 190 4.71 -23.90 -0.44
N PRO A 191 5.74 -23.09 -0.09
CA PRO A 191 7.06 -23.63 0.10
C PRO A 191 6.94 -24.67 1.21
N SER A 192 7.26 -25.91 0.90
CA SER A 192 7.38 -26.99 1.87
C SER A 192 8.55 -26.65 2.79
N THR A 193 8.26 -26.04 3.93
CA THR A 193 9.23 -25.89 4.99
C THR A 193 9.49 -27.28 5.56
N PRO A 194 10.73 -27.79 5.58
CA PRO A 194 11.01 -29.04 6.26
C PRO A 194 10.69 -28.87 7.75
N ARG A 195 9.85 -29.72 8.28
CA ARG A 195 9.73 -29.88 9.73
C ARG A 195 11.04 -30.45 10.24
N ALA A 196 11.73 -29.71 11.08
CA ALA A 196 12.79 -30.21 11.94
C ALA A 196 12.17 -30.93 13.12
#